data_3ddf6045150ed2e20583b372dce084bc
#
_entry.id   3ddf6045150ed2e20583b372dce084bc
#
_cell.length_a   1.000
_cell.length_b   1.000
_cell.length_c   1.000
_cell.angle_alpha   90.00
_cell.angle_beta   90.00
_cell.angle_gamma   90.00
#
_symmetry.space_group_name_H-M   'P 1'
#
loop_
_entity.id
_entity.type
_entity.pdbx_description
1 polymer ?
#
loop_
_entity_poly.entity_id
_entity_poly.type
_entity_poly.pdbx_seq_one_letter_code
_entity_poly.pdbx_strand_id
1 'polypeptide(L)'
;MIATLMPKDQTDLASPKKAKTVRELGAVDISGIREDILNLPQSLWQSEDTGKPNKFEQLGKTEHIVFRFVKDYDKHWETIAYPIWDEWKDRLQPLMDQATKAYGYQKGDFSRVMLAKLPPHSKISLHIDPYGSSYFTHKIHIPIQTNPEVEFIVGRSRYHFEEGYAYEVNNKALHGGVNNGETDRINLIIEYFEVE
;
A
#
# COMPACT_ATOMS: atom_id res chain seq x y z
N MET A 1 17.41 17.06 -22.57
CA MET A 1 16.91 15.94 -21.78
C MET A 1 18.08 15.06 -21.44
N ILE A 2 18.58 15.11 -20.21
CA ILE A 2 19.63 14.20 -19.73
C ILE A 2 18.89 12.94 -19.30
N ALA A 3 19.00 11.87 -20.09
CA ALA A 3 18.55 10.55 -19.68
C ALA A 3 19.40 10.18 -18.45
N THR A 4 18.77 10.17 -17.28
CA THR A 4 19.40 9.60 -16.08
C THR A 4 19.58 8.12 -16.37
N LEU A 5 20.82 7.72 -16.66
CA LEU A 5 21.17 6.32 -16.82
C LEU A 5 20.86 5.63 -15.49
N MET A 6 19.83 4.80 -15.48
CA MET A 6 19.59 3.84 -14.39
C MET A 6 20.84 2.97 -14.24
N PRO A 7 21.20 2.53 -13.03
CA PRO A 7 22.28 1.55 -12.85
C PRO A 7 22.02 0.38 -13.82
N LYS A 8 23.06 -0.07 -14.52
CA LYS A 8 22.97 -1.08 -15.58
C LYS A 8 22.23 -2.36 -15.13
N ASP A 9 22.36 -2.66 -13.83
CA ASP A 9 21.81 -3.86 -13.17
C ASP A 9 20.28 -3.80 -12.95
N GLN A 10 19.63 -2.65 -13.23
CA GLN A 10 18.21 -2.44 -12.97
C GLN A 10 17.41 -2.04 -14.21
N THR A 11 18.05 -1.65 -15.29
CA THR A 11 17.38 -1.42 -16.59
C THR A 11 16.91 -2.74 -17.22
N ASP A 12 17.49 -3.87 -16.81
CA ASP A 12 17.16 -5.21 -17.31
C ASP A 12 16.24 -5.99 -16.36
N LEU A 13 15.84 -5.41 -15.20
CA LEU A 13 14.88 -6.04 -14.32
C LEU A 13 13.51 -6.14 -15.02
N ALA A 14 13.11 -7.36 -15.32
CA ALA A 14 11.74 -7.60 -15.77
C ALA A 14 10.76 -7.08 -14.70
N SER A 15 9.77 -6.31 -15.13
CA SER A 15 8.70 -5.87 -14.24
C SER A 15 8.07 -7.10 -13.56
N PRO A 16 7.80 -7.08 -12.24
CA PRO A 16 7.22 -8.23 -11.57
C PRO A 16 5.91 -8.64 -12.23
N LYS A 17 5.67 -9.96 -12.33
CA LYS A 17 4.46 -10.50 -12.92
C LYS A 17 3.27 -10.17 -12.02
N LYS A 18 2.56 -9.10 -12.34
CA LYS A 18 1.34 -8.68 -11.64
C LYS A 18 0.13 -9.55 -12.02
N ALA A 19 -0.82 -9.68 -11.11
CA ALA A 19 -2.14 -10.22 -11.43
C ALA A 19 -2.83 -9.34 -12.49
N LYS A 20 -3.80 -9.89 -13.22
CA LYS A 20 -4.60 -9.07 -14.17
C LYS A 20 -5.37 -7.98 -13.45
N THR A 21 -5.93 -8.28 -12.29
CA THR A 21 -6.70 -7.37 -11.43
C THR A 21 -6.26 -7.49 -9.97
N VAL A 22 -6.74 -8.49 -9.25
CA VAL A 22 -6.44 -8.74 -7.84
C VAL A 22 -5.99 -10.20 -7.68
N ARG A 23 -5.06 -10.44 -6.76
CA ARG A 23 -4.64 -11.77 -6.33
C ARG A 23 -4.67 -11.82 -4.80
N GLU A 24 -5.41 -12.76 -4.24
CA GLU A 24 -5.35 -13.04 -2.81
C GLU A 24 -4.03 -13.76 -2.49
N LEU A 25 -3.37 -13.31 -1.44
CA LEU A 25 -2.06 -13.84 -0.99
C LEU A 25 -2.19 -14.70 0.27
N GLY A 26 -3.36 -14.70 0.91
CA GLY A 26 -3.67 -15.50 2.09
C GLY A 26 -3.90 -14.67 3.35
N ALA A 27 -4.14 -15.39 4.45
CA ALA A 27 -4.43 -14.80 5.75
C ALA A 27 -3.18 -14.14 6.38
N VAL A 28 -3.42 -13.06 7.09
CA VAL A 28 -2.44 -12.29 7.88
C VAL A 28 -3.02 -12.07 9.27
N ASP A 29 -2.29 -12.44 10.30
CA ASP A 29 -2.72 -12.23 11.68
C ASP A 29 -2.56 -10.75 12.09
N ILE A 30 -3.67 -10.03 12.08
CA ILE A 30 -3.73 -8.61 12.47
C ILE A 30 -4.09 -8.41 13.96
N SER A 31 -4.33 -9.48 14.74
CA SER A 31 -4.85 -9.41 16.11
C SER A 31 -3.96 -8.60 17.06
N GLY A 32 -2.64 -8.67 16.89
CA GLY A 32 -1.67 -7.98 17.73
C GLY A 32 -1.55 -6.46 17.47
N ILE A 33 -2.23 -5.92 16.45
CA ILE A 33 -2.06 -4.51 16.04
C ILE A 33 -3.38 -3.80 15.77
N ARG A 34 -4.45 -4.57 15.50
CA ARG A 34 -5.75 -4.05 15.06
C ARG A 34 -6.30 -3.00 16.02
N GLU A 35 -6.46 -3.35 17.28
CA GLU A 35 -7.06 -2.45 18.28
C GLU A 35 -6.24 -1.17 18.48
N ASP A 36 -4.91 -1.26 18.42
CA ASP A 36 -4.05 -0.09 18.55
C ASP A 36 -4.20 0.87 17.35
N ILE A 37 -4.33 0.33 16.14
CA ILE A 37 -4.58 1.14 14.94
C ILE A 37 -5.96 1.80 15.01
N LEU A 38 -7.00 1.07 15.44
CA LEU A 38 -8.35 1.60 15.57
C LEU A 38 -8.45 2.71 16.64
N ASN A 39 -7.63 2.64 17.68
CA ASN A 39 -7.58 3.62 18.76
C ASN A 39 -6.60 4.78 18.52
N LEU A 40 -5.95 4.85 17.35
CA LEU A 40 -5.09 5.99 17.01
C LEU A 40 -5.90 7.29 17.03
N PRO A 41 -5.43 8.33 17.74
CA PRO A 41 -6.15 9.57 17.85
C PRO A 41 -6.25 10.26 16.48
N GLN A 42 -7.40 10.90 16.22
CA GLN A 42 -7.62 11.62 14.95
C GLN A 42 -6.56 12.72 14.72
N SER A 43 -6.05 13.32 15.79
CA SER A 43 -4.97 14.30 15.69
C SER A 43 -3.67 13.73 15.09
N LEU A 44 -3.36 12.45 15.35
CA LEU A 44 -2.21 11.78 14.74
C LEU A 44 -2.44 11.58 13.23
N TRP A 45 -3.61 11.08 12.83
CA TRP A 45 -3.97 10.95 11.41
C TRP A 45 -3.83 12.28 10.66
N GLN A 46 -4.33 13.37 11.24
CA GLN A 46 -4.25 14.70 10.63
C GLN A 46 -2.82 15.24 10.54
N SER A 47 -2.00 15.09 11.60
CA SER A 47 -0.61 15.55 11.59
C SER A 47 0.23 14.81 10.56
N GLU A 48 0.14 13.47 10.51
CA GLU A 48 0.87 12.63 9.57
C GLU A 48 0.40 12.86 8.13
N ASP A 49 -0.91 13.01 7.91
CA ASP A 49 -1.46 13.29 6.58
C ASP A 49 -1.00 14.63 6.02
N THR A 50 -0.81 15.64 6.85
CA THR A 50 -0.30 16.95 6.43
C THR A 50 1.11 16.86 5.86
N GLY A 51 1.97 16.04 6.46
CA GLY A 51 3.36 15.80 6.07
C GLY A 51 3.56 14.76 4.96
N LYS A 52 2.51 14.03 4.56
CA LYS A 52 2.64 12.89 3.66
C LYS A 52 3.22 13.27 2.29
N PRO A 53 4.06 12.40 1.67
CA PRO A 53 4.64 12.66 0.34
C PRO A 53 3.64 12.43 -0.82
N ASN A 54 2.62 11.59 -0.63
CA ASN A 54 1.66 11.17 -1.65
C ASN A 54 0.43 12.07 -1.73
N LYS A 55 0.61 13.34 -2.10
CA LYS A 55 -0.45 14.35 -2.23
C LYS A 55 -1.07 14.32 -3.62
N PHE A 56 -1.89 13.29 -3.89
CA PHE A 56 -2.59 13.15 -5.18
C PHE A 56 -4.07 13.48 -5.03
N GLU A 57 -4.62 14.26 -5.96
CA GLU A 57 -6.04 14.66 -5.97
C GLU A 57 -6.97 13.44 -5.97
N GLN A 58 -6.58 12.34 -6.63
CA GLN A 58 -7.34 11.09 -6.74
C GLN A 58 -7.59 10.42 -5.38
N LEU A 59 -6.71 10.67 -4.39
CA LEU A 59 -6.85 10.10 -3.04
C LEU A 59 -8.00 10.76 -2.25
N GLY A 60 -8.46 11.94 -2.67
CA GLY A 60 -9.62 12.62 -2.12
C GLY A 60 -9.46 12.89 -0.61
N LYS A 61 -10.36 12.30 0.20
CA LYS A 61 -10.37 12.45 1.66
C LYS A 61 -9.55 11.39 2.41
N THR A 62 -8.77 10.57 1.71
CA THR A 62 -7.98 9.50 2.35
C THR A 62 -6.88 10.11 3.21
N GLU A 63 -6.84 9.74 4.49
CA GLU A 63 -5.76 10.11 5.41
C GLU A 63 -4.71 9.01 5.47
N HIS A 64 -3.44 9.39 5.63
CA HIS A 64 -2.31 8.45 5.62
C HIS A 64 -1.37 8.67 6.80
N ILE A 65 -0.87 7.54 7.34
CA ILE A 65 0.32 7.51 8.20
C ILE A 65 1.41 6.80 7.42
N VAL A 66 2.47 7.51 7.05
CA VAL A 66 3.53 6.97 6.19
C VAL A 66 4.72 6.57 7.05
N PHE A 67 5.07 5.27 7.02
CA PHE A 67 6.21 4.71 7.73
C PHE A 67 7.48 4.69 6.89
N ARG A 68 7.36 4.25 5.63
CA ARG A 68 8.45 4.25 4.63
C ARG A 68 7.92 4.72 3.29
N PHE A 69 8.76 5.42 2.53
CA PHE A 69 8.43 5.87 1.19
C PHE A 69 9.67 5.96 0.30
N VAL A 70 9.48 5.96 -1.02
CA VAL A 70 10.58 6.18 -1.96
C VAL A 70 11.08 7.63 -1.87
N LYS A 71 12.39 7.82 -1.99
CA LYS A 71 13.01 9.16 -2.12
C LYS A 71 12.81 9.72 -3.51
N ASP A 72 12.86 8.83 -4.50
CA ASP A 72 12.69 9.12 -5.92
C ASP A 72 11.60 8.20 -6.47
N TYR A 73 10.63 8.77 -7.16
CA TYR A 73 9.49 8.01 -7.69
C TYR A 73 9.88 7.01 -8.79
N ASP A 74 11.06 7.13 -9.38
CA ASP A 74 11.55 6.20 -10.39
C ASP A 74 12.47 5.11 -9.82
N LYS A 75 12.84 5.21 -8.51
CA LYS A 75 13.78 4.31 -7.84
C LYS A 75 13.13 3.63 -6.64
N HIS A 76 12.53 2.47 -6.85
CA HIS A 76 11.82 1.73 -5.80
C HIS A 76 12.71 1.26 -4.63
N TRP A 77 14.03 1.17 -4.83
CA TRP A 77 15.03 0.73 -3.83
C TRP A 77 15.60 1.88 -2.98
N GLU A 78 15.49 3.13 -3.44
CA GLU A 78 15.90 4.30 -2.65
C GLU A 78 14.76 4.77 -1.75
N THR A 79 14.80 4.36 -0.48
CA THR A 79 13.73 4.63 0.47
C THR A 79 14.17 5.52 1.63
N ILE A 80 13.20 6.16 2.27
CA ILE A 80 13.34 6.87 3.54
C ILE A 80 12.33 6.30 4.54
N ALA A 81 12.79 6.07 5.78
CA ALA A 81 11.92 5.77 6.90
C ALA A 81 11.57 7.09 7.61
N TYR A 82 10.30 7.26 7.95
CA TYR A 82 9.81 8.38 8.75
C TYR A 82 9.97 8.09 10.24
N PRO A 83 10.03 9.10 11.14
CA PRO A 83 10.29 8.88 12.57
C PRO A 83 9.34 7.87 13.23
N ILE A 84 8.06 7.88 12.85
CA ILE A 84 7.04 6.95 13.36
C ILE A 84 7.35 5.48 13.02
N TRP A 85 8.19 5.20 12.01
CA TRP A 85 8.61 3.84 11.67
C TRP A 85 9.32 3.12 12.82
N ASP A 86 10.15 3.84 13.59
CA ASP A 86 10.90 3.24 14.69
C ASP A 86 10.00 2.70 15.82
N GLU A 87 8.81 3.28 15.99
CA GLU A 87 7.81 2.82 16.97
C GLU A 87 7.00 1.62 16.45
N TRP A 88 6.84 1.48 15.14
CA TRP A 88 5.90 0.54 14.54
C TRP A 88 6.55 -0.65 13.83
N LYS A 89 7.81 -0.58 13.45
CA LYS A 89 8.48 -1.57 12.60
C LYS A 89 8.39 -3.00 13.13
N ASP A 90 8.66 -3.21 14.41
CA ASP A 90 8.68 -4.55 15.01
C ASP A 90 7.28 -5.18 15.10
N ARG A 91 6.25 -4.36 15.05
CA ARG A 91 4.84 -4.76 15.08
C ARG A 91 4.28 -4.99 13.68
N LEU A 92 4.72 -4.19 12.70
CA LEU A 92 4.31 -4.31 11.30
C LEU A 92 5.04 -5.43 10.57
N GLN A 93 6.31 -5.70 10.92
CA GLN A 93 7.14 -6.67 10.22
C GLN A 93 6.49 -8.07 10.13
N PRO A 94 5.92 -8.66 11.21
CA PRO A 94 5.26 -9.96 11.11
C PRO A 94 4.10 -10.01 10.12
N LEU A 95 3.33 -8.92 10.00
CA LEU A 95 2.22 -8.83 9.04
C LEU A 95 2.76 -8.76 7.61
N MET A 96 3.80 -7.95 7.40
CA MET A 96 4.44 -7.79 6.10
C MET A 96 5.08 -9.10 5.63
N ASP A 97 5.74 -9.85 6.52
CA ASP A 97 6.34 -11.14 6.23
C ASP A 97 5.28 -12.20 5.84
N GLN A 98 4.14 -12.24 6.57
CA GLN A 98 3.03 -13.12 6.23
C GLN A 98 2.45 -12.79 4.85
N ALA A 99 2.19 -11.51 4.59
CA ALA A 99 1.61 -11.03 3.33
C ALA A 99 2.49 -11.29 2.11
N THR A 100 3.83 -11.32 2.30
CA THR A 100 4.79 -11.47 1.20
C THR A 100 5.33 -12.88 1.03
N LYS A 101 5.00 -13.78 1.96
CA LYS A 101 5.49 -15.17 1.95
C LYS A 101 5.24 -15.90 0.62
N ALA A 102 4.10 -15.64 -0.03
CA ALA A 102 3.71 -16.29 -1.28
C ALA A 102 4.63 -15.98 -2.47
N TYR A 103 5.44 -14.90 -2.41
CA TYR A 103 6.37 -14.57 -3.50
C TYR A 103 7.61 -15.44 -3.52
N GLY A 104 8.04 -15.99 -2.39
CA GLY A 104 9.19 -16.89 -2.30
C GLY A 104 10.55 -16.24 -2.63
N TYR A 105 10.65 -14.93 -2.54
CA TYR A 105 11.90 -14.22 -2.79
C TYR A 105 12.95 -14.58 -1.74
N GLN A 106 14.20 -14.78 -2.16
CA GLN A 106 15.32 -15.06 -1.25
C GLN A 106 15.61 -13.85 -0.37
N LYS A 107 15.47 -12.67 -0.93
CA LYS A 107 15.61 -11.41 -0.22
C LYS A 107 14.59 -10.43 -0.81
N GLY A 108 13.77 -9.84 0.03
CA GLY A 108 12.83 -8.82 -0.36
C GLY A 108 12.96 -7.57 0.48
N ASP A 109 12.50 -6.43 -0.05
CA ASP A 109 12.40 -5.17 0.70
C ASP A 109 11.14 -4.42 0.30
N PHE A 110 10.83 -3.36 1.02
CA PHE A 110 9.61 -2.57 0.90
C PHE A 110 9.92 -1.15 0.45
N SER A 111 9.40 -0.76 -0.69
CA SER A 111 9.53 0.61 -1.21
C SER A 111 8.58 1.58 -0.49
N ARG A 112 7.40 1.10 -0.08
CA ARG A 112 6.40 1.87 0.66
C ARG A 112 5.77 1.01 1.74
N VAL A 113 5.54 1.62 2.90
CA VAL A 113 4.76 1.06 4.01
C VAL A 113 3.93 2.19 4.60
N MET A 114 2.60 2.07 4.60
CA MET A 114 1.71 3.09 5.11
C MET A 114 0.36 2.55 5.56
N LEU A 115 -0.27 3.19 6.51
CA LEU A 115 -1.70 3.07 6.76
C LEU A 115 -2.46 4.08 5.88
N ALA A 116 -3.58 3.64 5.33
CA ALA A 116 -4.48 4.48 4.55
C ALA A 116 -5.92 4.32 5.07
N LYS A 117 -6.49 5.42 5.56
CA LYS A 117 -7.85 5.48 6.08
C LYS A 117 -8.76 6.21 5.10
N LEU A 118 -9.81 5.54 4.65
CA LEU A 118 -10.87 6.10 3.83
C LEU A 118 -12.13 6.26 4.68
N PRO A 119 -12.52 7.52 5.00
CA PRO A 119 -13.69 7.78 5.83
C PRO A 119 -15.01 7.26 5.24
N PRO A 120 -16.08 7.17 6.06
CA PRO A 120 -17.43 6.91 5.59
C PRO A 120 -17.84 7.81 4.43
N HIS A 121 -18.67 7.31 3.53
CA HIS A 121 -19.23 8.02 2.38
C HIS A 121 -18.19 8.74 1.52
N SER A 122 -17.01 8.11 1.37
CA SER A 122 -15.87 8.66 0.63
C SER A 122 -15.41 7.72 -0.48
N LYS A 123 -14.65 8.27 -1.41
CA LYS A 123 -14.11 7.50 -2.54
C LYS A 123 -12.68 7.91 -2.89
N ILE A 124 -11.95 6.96 -3.45
CA ILE A 124 -10.71 7.17 -4.19
C ILE A 124 -11.08 7.10 -5.67
N SER A 125 -10.84 8.20 -6.39
CA SER A 125 -11.14 8.28 -7.82
C SER A 125 -10.33 7.25 -8.60
N LEU A 126 -10.89 6.77 -9.71
CA LEU A 126 -10.20 5.81 -10.58
C LEU A 126 -8.93 6.44 -11.16
N HIS A 127 -7.80 5.78 -10.98
CA HIS A 127 -6.48 6.22 -11.42
C HIS A 127 -5.58 5.02 -11.74
N ILE A 128 -4.43 5.31 -12.32
CA ILE A 128 -3.32 4.37 -12.51
C ILE A 128 -2.14 4.97 -11.75
N ASP A 129 -1.38 4.15 -11.03
CA ASP A 129 -0.17 4.63 -10.37
C ASP A 129 0.88 5.02 -11.43
N PRO A 130 1.25 6.33 -11.54
CA PRO A 130 1.94 6.82 -12.74
C PRO A 130 3.45 6.59 -12.75
N TYR A 131 4.05 6.33 -11.60
CA TYR A 131 5.50 6.41 -11.43
C TYR A 131 6.24 5.10 -11.72
N GLY A 132 7.53 5.21 -12.11
CA GLY A 132 8.39 4.09 -12.45
C GLY A 132 8.52 3.06 -11.32
N SER A 133 8.69 3.51 -10.06
CA SER A 133 8.77 2.60 -8.90
C SER A 133 7.60 1.63 -8.80
N SER A 134 6.39 2.06 -9.16
CA SER A 134 5.19 1.21 -9.08
C SER A 134 5.12 0.11 -10.16
N TYR A 135 5.98 0.14 -11.17
CA TYR A 135 6.11 -0.95 -12.14
C TYR A 135 6.86 -2.15 -11.57
N PHE A 136 7.84 -1.90 -10.70
CA PHE A 136 8.79 -2.89 -10.22
C PHE A 136 8.44 -3.44 -8.83
N THR A 137 7.30 -3.04 -8.27
CA THR A 137 6.86 -3.46 -6.94
C THR A 137 5.49 -4.13 -6.98
N HIS A 138 5.25 -5.05 -6.04
CA HIS A 138 3.94 -5.63 -5.76
C HIS A 138 3.19 -4.74 -4.78
N LYS A 139 2.07 -4.15 -5.19
CA LYS A 139 1.22 -3.34 -4.30
C LYS A 139 0.23 -4.24 -3.58
N ILE A 140 0.38 -4.33 -2.26
CA ILE A 140 -0.38 -5.23 -1.41
C ILE A 140 -1.20 -4.42 -0.42
N HIS A 141 -2.46 -4.79 -0.27
CA HIS A 141 -3.39 -4.23 0.71
C HIS A 141 -3.73 -5.29 1.76
N ILE A 142 -3.65 -4.93 3.04
CA ILE A 142 -4.06 -5.74 4.18
C ILE A 142 -5.12 -4.93 4.93
N PRO A 143 -6.42 -5.24 4.80
CA PRO A 143 -7.47 -4.56 5.55
C PRO A 143 -7.32 -4.83 7.05
N ILE A 144 -7.18 -3.74 7.82
CA ILE A 144 -7.21 -3.74 9.28
C ILE A 144 -8.62 -3.50 9.78
N GLN A 145 -9.40 -2.70 9.05
CA GLN A 145 -10.82 -2.48 9.23
C GLN A 145 -11.51 -2.31 7.88
N THR A 146 -12.64 -2.96 7.72
CA THR A 146 -13.53 -2.80 6.57
C THR A 146 -15.01 -2.88 7.01
N ASN A 147 -15.95 -2.72 6.07
CA ASN A 147 -17.37 -2.92 6.26
C ASN A 147 -17.99 -3.44 4.94
N PRO A 148 -19.20 -4.02 4.96
CA PRO A 148 -19.81 -4.63 3.77
C PRO A 148 -20.02 -3.70 2.58
N GLU A 149 -20.07 -2.40 2.78
CA GLU A 149 -20.28 -1.38 1.74
C GLU A 149 -18.96 -0.82 1.17
N VAL A 150 -17.82 -1.42 1.53
CA VAL A 150 -16.52 -1.10 0.93
C VAL A 150 -16.31 -1.91 -0.33
N GLU A 151 -16.02 -1.23 -1.42
CA GLU A 151 -15.66 -1.85 -2.68
C GLU A 151 -14.31 -1.35 -3.19
N PHE A 152 -13.47 -2.27 -3.64
CA PHE A 152 -12.31 -2.01 -4.47
C PHE A 152 -12.68 -2.22 -5.93
N ILE A 153 -12.24 -1.29 -6.80
CA ILE A 153 -12.48 -1.34 -8.23
C ILE A 153 -11.14 -1.50 -8.93
N VAL A 154 -10.99 -2.53 -9.76
CA VAL A 154 -9.80 -2.74 -10.59
C VAL A 154 -10.25 -3.12 -12.00
N GLY A 155 -9.98 -2.26 -12.98
CA GLY A 155 -10.52 -2.37 -14.32
C GLY A 155 -12.05 -2.27 -14.32
N ARG A 156 -12.72 -3.37 -14.69
CA ARG A 156 -14.19 -3.47 -14.67
C ARG A 156 -14.71 -4.32 -13.53
N SER A 157 -13.84 -4.86 -12.69
CA SER A 157 -14.18 -5.77 -11.61
C SER A 157 -14.28 -5.03 -10.29
N ARG A 158 -15.16 -5.50 -9.40
CA ARG A 158 -15.36 -5.01 -8.05
C ARG A 158 -15.03 -6.12 -7.07
N TYR A 159 -14.38 -5.76 -5.97
CA TYR A 159 -13.90 -6.67 -4.95
C TYR A 159 -14.26 -6.13 -3.57
N HIS A 160 -14.60 -7.02 -2.66
CA HIS A 160 -14.56 -6.75 -1.24
C HIS A 160 -13.32 -7.44 -0.67
N PHE A 161 -12.53 -6.73 0.15
CA PHE A 161 -11.34 -7.26 0.80
C PHE A 161 -11.65 -7.49 2.27
N GLU A 162 -11.52 -8.74 2.71
CA GLU A 162 -11.77 -9.17 4.08
C GLU A 162 -10.66 -8.72 5.04
N GLU A 163 -11.01 -8.39 6.29
CA GLU A 163 -10.05 -8.08 7.35
C GLU A 163 -9.10 -9.28 7.58
N GLY A 164 -7.81 -8.98 7.78
CA GLY A 164 -6.82 -10.01 8.05
C GLY A 164 -6.46 -10.90 6.86
N TYR A 165 -6.71 -10.45 5.63
CA TYR A 165 -6.21 -11.08 4.40
C TYR A 165 -5.36 -10.10 3.60
N ALA A 166 -4.36 -10.63 2.89
CA ALA A 166 -3.52 -9.84 2.01
C ALA A 166 -3.96 -9.99 0.55
N TYR A 167 -4.03 -8.87 -0.18
CA TYR A 167 -4.44 -8.81 -1.58
C TYR A 167 -3.44 -7.99 -2.39
N GLU A 168 -2.82 -8.60 -3.39
CA GLU A 168 -2.07 -7.85 -4.39
C GLU A 168 -3.03 -7.22 -5.38
N VAL A 169 -2.89 -5.92 -5.60
CA VAL A 169 -3.68 -5.13 -6.55
C VAL A 169 -2.83 -4.75 -7.74
N ASN A 170 -3.35 -4.96 -8.96
CA ASN A 170 -2.70 -4.45 -10.15
C ASN A 170 -2.85 -2.93 -10.23
N ASN A 171 -1.89 -2.22 -9.67
CA ASN A 171 -1.85 -0.76 -9.66
C ASN A 171 -1.53 -0.13 -11.04
N LYS A 172 -1.24 -0.93 -12.05
CA LYS A 172 -1.07 -0.50 -13.45
C LYS A 172 -2.36 -0.63 -14.26
N ALA A 173 -3.38 -1.30 -13.72
CA ALA A 173 -4.75 -1.21 -14.21
C ALA A 173 -5.45 0.00 -13.59
N LEU A 174 -6.49 0.52 -14.25
CA LEU A 174 -7.33 1.57 -13.67
C LEU A 174 -7.97 1.04 -12.39
N HIS A 175 -7.70 1.70 -11.26
CA HIS A 175 -8.16 1.25 -9.95
C HIS A 175 -8.60 2.40 -9.05
N GLY A 176 -9.40 2.08 -8.04
CA GLY A 176 -9.90 3.01 -7.03
C GLY A 176 -10.73 2.28 -6.00
N GLY A 177 -11.56 2.99 -5.26
CA GLY A 177 -12.41 2.37 -4.25
C GLY A 177 -13.46 3.31 -3.70
N VAL A 178 -14.47 2.73 -3.09
CA VAL A 178 -15.53 3.47 -2.40
C VAL A 178 -15.75 2.88 -1.01
N ASN A 179 -16.11 3.72 -0.08
CA ASN A 179 -16.62 3.35 1.24
C ASN A 179 -18.00 4.01 1.39
N ASN A 180 -19.06 3.24 1.15
CA ASN A 180 -20.44 3.71 1.30
C ASN A 180 -21.01 3.43 2.69
N GLY A 181 -20.24 2.76 3.56
CA GLY A 181 -20.66 2.40 4.91
C GLY A 181 -20.42 3.51 5.93
N GLU A 182 -20.73 3.19 7.20
CA GLU A 182 -20.74 4.11 8.33
C GLU A 182 -19.44 4.11 9.15
N THR A 183 -18.50 3.20 8.84
CA THR A 183 -17.21 3.07 9.53
C THR A 183 -16.07 3.34 8.58
N ASP A 184 -14.92 3.76 9.12
CA ASP A 184 -13.71 3.93 8.33
C ASP A 184 -13.27 2.59 7.70
N ARG A 185 -12.72 2.65 6.49
CA ARG A 185 -11.89 1.59 5.95
C ARG A 185 -10.42 1.92 6.21
N ILE A 186 -9.69 1.02 6.89
CA ILE A 186 -8.25 1.19 7.19
C ILE A 186 -7.49 0.01 6.59
N ASN A 187 -6.53 0.31 5.72
CA ASN A 187 -5.63 -0.68 5.14
C ASN A 187 -4.18 -0.38 5.51
N LEU A 188 -3.43 -1.43 5.86
CA LEU A 188 -1.98 -1.40 5.70
C LEU A 188 -1.67 -1.63 4.23
N ILE A 189 -0.97 -0.69 3.60
CA ILE A 189 -0.54 -0.76 2.20
C ILE A 189 0.98 -0.91 2.19
N ILE A 190 1.47 -1.93 1.50
CA ILE A 190 2.90 -2.15 1.30
C ILE A 190 3.19 -2.30 -0.19
N GLU A 191 4.37 -1.84 -0.61
CA GLU A 191 4.90 -2.12 -1.94
C GLU A 191 6.20 -2.88 -1.78
N TYR A 192 6.21 -4.14 -2.24
CA TYR A 192 7.24 -5.15 -2.03
C TYR A 192 7.97 -5.48 -3.32
N PHE A 193 9.28 -5.71 -3.25
CA PHE A 193 10.11 -6.08 -4.38
C PHE A 193 11.22 -7.05 -4.00
N GLU A 194 11.73 -7.80 -4.99
CA GLU A 194 12.91 -8.65 -4.83
C GLU A 194 14.18 -7.80 -4.83
N VAL A 195 15.08 -8.09 -3.91
CA VAL A 195 16.43 -7.49 -3.84
C VAL A 195 17.41 -8.51 -4.38
N GLU A 196 18.16 -8.14 -5.42
CA GLU A 196 19.25 -8.95 -5.98
C GLU A 196 20.47 -9.05 -5.04
#